data_6bb0b318d925de224c4a5824c8f0f653
#
_entry.id   6bb0b318d925de224c4a5824c8f0f653
#
_cell.length_a   1.000
_cell.length_b   1.000
_cell.length_c   1.000
_cell.angle_alpha   90.00
_cell.angle_beta   90.00
_cell.angle_gamma   90.00
#
_symmetry.space_group_name_H-M   'P 1'
#
loop_
_entity.id
_entity.type
_entity.pdbx_description
1 polymer ?
#
loop_
_entity_poly.entity_id
_entity_poly.type
_entity_poly.pdbx_seq_one_letter_code
_entity_poly.pdbx_strand_id
1 'polypeptide(L)'
;MGAGLLLLALLSSAEPGPTSVFDEDRVGIELGARASLGQTFWVLAAAGPSFGAEVRLRFGPHLGLGFALETGTGKSPDIDHPWTLRRKQIAFDLQWRFDTGPGIRPWVSLGMSFGTIDLEYDDLAFRASAHTVDFARLGLGVDFLVGRFLAIGPFVRGSLGHTHLAAADDPPEADTGRSLDSLDVGVRVLIGF
;
A
#
# COMPACT_ATOMS: atom_id res chain seq x y z
N MET A 1 -23.09 -18.31 12.60
CA MET A 1 -23.15 -18.63 11.15
C MET A 1 -24.08 -17.72 10.33
N GLY A 2 -24.63 -16.60 10.85
CA GLY A 2 -25.61 -15.76 10.13
C GLY A 2 -25.09 -14.60 9.31
N ALA A 3 -23.91 -14.04 9.62
CA ALA A 3 -23.44 -12.83 8.97
C ALA A 3 -22.94 -13.01 7.52
N GLY A 4 -22.39 -14.19 7.20
CA GLY A 4 -21.90 -14.48 5.85
C GLY A 4 -23.00 -14.68 4.81
N LEU A 5 -24.15 -15.21 5.23
CA LEU A 5 -25.32 -15.40 4.36
C LEU A 5 -26.02 -14.08 4.03
N LEU A 6 -26.01 -13.13 4.95
CA LEU A 6 -26.62 -11.81 4.74
C LEU A 6 -25.80 -10.98 3.72
N LEU A 7 -24.49 -11.11 3.76
CA LEU A 7 -23.60 -10.42 2.81
C LEU A 7 -23.76 -10.97 1.39
N LEU A 8 -23.90 -12.30 1.25
CA LEU A 8 -24.18 -12.95 -0.04
C LEU A 8 -25.55 -12.58 -0.61
N ALA A 9 -26.58 -12.47 0.24
CA ALA A 9 -27.93 -12.07 -0.18
C ALA A 9 -28.00 -10.62 -0.64
N LEU A 10 -27.24 -9.71 -0.01
CA LEU A 10 -27.13 -8.32 -0.43
C LEU A 10 -26.38 -8.16 -1.76
N LEU A 11 -25.45 -9.06 -2.06
CA LEU A 11 -24.72 -9.06 -3.34
C LEU A 11 -25.52 -9.65 -4.50
N SER A 12 -26.51 -10.52 -4.22
CA SER A 12 -27.28 -11.20 -5.27
C SER A 12 -28.55 -10.46 -5.72
N SER A 13 -28.97 -9.42 -5.02
CA SER A 13 -30.17 -8.63 -5.35
C SER A 13 -29.90 -7.31 -6.07
N ALA A 14 -28.66 -7.07 -6.49
CA ALA A 14 -28.33 -5.89 -7.28
C ALA A 14 -28.89 -6.09 -8.70
N GLU A 15 -30.01 -5.44 -9.00
CA GLU A 15 -30.38 -5.15 -10.39
C GLU A 15 -29.16 -4.53 -11.09
N PRO A 16 -28.99 -4.73 -12.43
CA PRO A 16 -27.92 -4.07 -13.18
C PRO A 16 -28.09 -2.55 -13.01
N GLY A 17 -27.43 -2.02 -11.98
CA GLY A 17 -27.42 -0.61 -11.67
C GLY A 17 -26.71 0.17 -12.80
N PRO A 18 -26.80 1.50 -12.79
CA PRO A 18 -26.11 2.33 -13.77
C PRO A 18 -24.64 1.92 -13.83
N THR A 19 -24.11 1.76 -15.03
CA THR A 19 -22.72 1.37 -15.29
C THR A 19 -21.77 2.18 -14.41
N SER A 20 -20.94 1.48 -13.66
CA SER A 20 -19.97 2.13 -12.79
C SER A 20 -18.98 2.94 -13.62
N VAL A 21 -18.53 4.10 -13.13
CA VAL A 21 -17.47 4.87 -13.80
C VAL A 21 -16.18 4.06 -13.93
N PHE A 22 -15.98 3.03 -13.10
CA PHE A 22 -14.85 2.14 -13.18
C PHE A 22 -14.89 1.16 -14.37
N ASP A 23 -16.05 1.03 -15.04
CA ASP A 23 -16.29 0.12 -16.18
C ASP A 23 -16.25 0.83 -17.54
N GLU A 24 -16.12 2.15 -17.54
CA GLU A 24 -16.15 2.92 -18.77
C GLU A 24 -14.83 2.79 -19.55
N ASP A 25 -14.92 2.63 -20.88
CA ASP A 25 -13.78 2.54 -21.81
C ASP A 25 -13.09 3.89 -22.08
N ARG A 26 -13.14 4.79 -21.14
CA ARG A 26 -12.54 6.11 -21.24
C ARG A 26 -11.42 6.31 -20.21
N VAL A 27 -10.61 7.33 -20.43
CA VAL A 27 -9.67 7.80 -19.42
C VAL A 27 -10.45 8.40 -18.25
N GLY A 28 -10.14 7.97 -17.05
CA GLY A 28 -10.74 8.45 -15.80
C GLY A 28 -9.67 8.76 -14.76
N ILE A 29 -10.09 9.48 -13.74
CA ILE A 29 -9.26 9.76 -12.55
C ILE A 29 -9.89 9.07 -11.36
N GLU A 30 -9.06 8.47 -10.54
CA GLU A 30 -9.46 7.86 -9.27
C GLU A 30 -8.64 8.49 -8.14
N LEU A 31 -9.33 8.89 -7.09
CA LEU A 31 -8.71 9.34 -5.84
C LEU A 31 -8.92 8.26 -4.80
N GLY A 32 -7.88 7.96 -4.03
CA GLY A 32 -7.97 6.90 -3.05
C GLY A 32 -7.26 7.20 -1.75
N ALA A 33 -7.68 6.43 -0.75
CA ALA A 33 -7.00 6.34 0.52
C ALA A 33 -6.81 4.87 0.88
N ARG A 34 -5.71 4.57 1.58
CA ARG A 34 -5.43 3.22 2.08
C ARG A 34 -4.96 3.24 3.51
N ALA A 35 -5.32 2.19 4.25
CA ALA A 35 -4.83 1.92 5.58
C ALA A 35 -4.38 0.46 5.63
N SER A 36 -3.22 0.19 6.19
CA SER A 36 -2.67 -1.15 6.29
C SER A 36 -1.92 -1.36 7.60
N LEU A 37 -1.74 -2.64 7.91
CA LEU A 37 -0.75 -3.10 8.88
C LEU A 37 0.41 -3.68 8.07
N GLY A 38 1.58 -3.15 8.29
CA GLY A 38 2.79 -3.58 7.58
C GLY A 38 3.80 -4.20 8.53
N GLN A 39 4.60 -5.12 7.99
CA GLN A 39 5.75 -5.69 8.66
C GLN A 39 6.97 -5.55 7.75
N THR A 40 8.04 -5.03 8.29
CA THR A 40 9.35 -4.97 7.63
C THR A 40 10.17 -6.17 8.10
N PHE A 41 10.70 -6.96 7.16
CA PHE A 41 11.41 -8.22 7.46
C PHE A 41 12.93 -8.05 7.57
N TRP A 42 13.39 -6.84 7.62
CA TRP A 42 14.80 -6.58 7.75
C TRP A 42 15.29 -6.83 9.19
N VAL A 43 16.65 -6.78 9.44
CA VAL A 43 17.36 -7.01 10.72
C VAL A 43 16.61 -6.47 11.95
N LEU A 44 15.68 -5.58 11.74
CA LEU A 44 14.83 -4.95 12.70
C LEU A 44 13.37 -5.21 12.29
N ALA A 45 12.82 -6.35 12.66
CA ALA A 45 11.41 -6.63 12.40
C ALA A 45 10.54 -5.58 13.09
N ALA A 46 9.97 -4.66 12.32
CA ALA A 46 9.06 -3.64 12.82
C ALA A 46 7.68 -3.85 12.22
N ALA A 47 6.67 -3.90 13.07
CA ALA A 47 5.29 -3.99 12.64
C ALA A 47 4.50 -2.76 13.10
N GLY A 48 3.61 -2.27 12.25
CA GLY A 48 2.77 -1.14 12.63
C GLY A 48 1.84 -0.64 11.51
N PRO A 49 1.01 0.34 11.84
CA PRO A 49 0.06 0.90 10.89
C PRO A 49 0.76 1.78 9.85
N SER A 50 0.20 1.75 8.64
CA SER A 50 0.53 2.69 7.59
C SER A 50 -0.72 3.26 6.91
N PHE A 51 -0.62 4.47 6.42
CA PHE A 51 -1.67 5.20 5.75
C PHE A 51 -1.15 5.81 4.46
N GLY A 52 -2.00 5.91 3.46
CA GLY A 52 -1.62 6.53 2.20
C GLY A 52 -2.79 7.19 1.50
N ALA A 53 -2.46 8.19 0.69
CA ALA A 53 -3.35 8.78 -0.28
C ALA A 53 -2.83 8.45 -1.68
N GLU A 54 -3.73 8.20 -2.63
CA GLU A 54 -3.35 7.87 -3.98
C GLU A 54 -4.20 8.60 -5.02
N VAL A 55 -3.56 8.89 -6.13
CA VAL A 55 -4.22 9.34 -7.36
C VAL A 55 -3.90 8.34 -8.45
N ARG A 56 -4.89 7.94 -9.22
CA ARG A 56 -4.70 7.01 -10.33
C ARG A 56 -5.34 7.53 -11.60
N LEU A 57 -4.59 7.45 -12.70
CA LEU A 57 -5.12 7.61 -14.04
C LEU A 57 -5.54 6.24 -14.54
N ARG A 58 -6.81 6.11 -14.90
CA ARG A 58 -7.40 4.90 -15.45
C ARG A 58 -7.48 5.00 -16.97
N PHE A 59 -7.07 3.95 -17.66
CA PHE A 59 -7.13 3.81 -19.11
C PHE A 59 -8.05 2.63 -19.45
N GLY A 60 -9.30 2.93 -19.71
CA GLY A 60 -10.34 1.90 -19.84
C GLY A 60 -10.60 1.17 -18.50
N PRO A 61 -11.28 0.01 -18.55
CA PRO A 61 -11.67 -0.72 -17.35
C PRO A 61 -10.52 -1.50 -16.69
N HIS A 62 -9.41 -1.76 -17.41
CA HIS A 62 -8.39 -2.71 -16.99
C HIS A 62 -7.11 -2.08 -16.46
N LEU A 63 -6.66 -0.98 -17.06
CA LEU A 63 -5.33 -0.44 -16.79
C LEU A 63 -5.40 0.82 -15.91
N GLY A 64 -4.52 0.92 -14.93
CA GLY A 64 -4.36 2.11 -14.10
C GLY A 64 -2.90 2.43 -13.80
N LEU A 65 -2.54 3.69 -13.88
CA LEU A 65 -1.27 4.25 -13.43
C LEU A 65 -1.50 5.00 -12.13
N GLY A 66 -0.87 4.55 -11.04
CA GLY A 66 -1.02 5.08 -9.70
C GLY A 66 0.20 5.89 -9.24
N PHE A 67 -0.07 6.95 -8.52
CA PHE A 67 0.86 7.69 -7.70
C PHE A 67 0.33 7.71 -6.27
N ALA A 68 1.16 7.40 -5.28
CA ALA A 68 0.75 7.41 -3.88
C ALA A 68 1.78 8.06 -2.97
N LEU A 69 1.28 8.70 -1.93
CA LEU A 69 2.04 9.17 -0.78
C LEU A 69 1.68 8.29 0.41
N GLU A 70 2.67 7.71 1.06
CA GLU A 70 2.48 6.78 2.17
C GLU A 70 3.31 7.19 3.38
N THR A 71 2.75 6.98 4.56
CA THR A 71 3.43 7.14 5.84
C THR A 71 3.10 5.94 6.72
N GLY A 72 4.07 5.46 7.46
CA GLY A 72 3.88 4.32 8.37
C GLY A 72 4.75 4.48 9.61
N THR A 73 4.34 3.80 10.66
CA THR A 73 5.10 3.69 11.89
C THR A 73 5.20 2.23 12.26
N GLY A 74 6.35 1.81 12.78
CA GLY A 74 6.56 0.47 13.29
C GLY A 74 7.29 0.53 14.62
N LYS A 75 7.05 -0.47 15.46
CA LYS A 75 7.77 -0.65 16.72
C LYS A 75 8.56 -1.93 16.70
N SER A 76 9.73 -1.90 17.32
CA SER A 76 10.53 -3.08 17.55
C SER A 76 9.81 -4.04 18.49
N PRO A 77 9.90 -5.35 18.27
CA PRO A 77 9.53 -6.36 19.25
C PRO A 77 10.54 -6.49 20.39
N ASP A 78 11.72 -5.85 20.29
CA ASP A 78 12.74 -5.88 21.32
C ASP A 78 12.28 -5.08 22.54
N ILE A 79 12.25 -5.76 23.71
CA ILE A 79 11.78 -5.19 24.97
C ILE A 79 12.93 -4.44 25.67
N ASP A 80 14.16 -4.90 25.48
CA ASP A 80 15.33 -4.36 26.18
C ASP A 80 15.82 -3.06 25.55
N HIS A 81 15.65 -2.93 24.22
CA HIS A 81 16.03 -1.73 23.47
C HIS A 81 14.91 -1.34 22.48
N PRO A 82 13.82 -0.73 23.01
CA PRO A 82 12.70 -0.34 22.17
C PRO A 82 13.10 0.78 21.20
N TRP A 83 12.72 0.62 19.94
CA TRP A 83 12.91 1.63 18.91
C TRP A 83 11.65 1.80 18.07
N THR A 84 11.48 2.99 17.56
CA THR A 84 10.38 3.36 16.69
C THR A 84 10.91 3.66 15.29
N LEU A 85 10.27 3.06 14.29
CA LEU A 85 10.53 3.32 12.88
C LEU A 85 9.42 4.19 12.31
N ARG A 86 9.79 5.26 11.61
CA ARG A 86 8.86 6.07 10.82
C ARG A 86 9.26 6.00 9.35
N ARG A 87 8.32 5.66 8.49
CA ARG A 87 8.54 5.55 7.04
C ARG A 87 7.69 6.56 6.31
N LYS A 88 8.27 7.24 5.32
CA LYS A 88 7.56 8.12 4.39
C LYS A 88 7.99 7.73 2.99
N GLN A 89 7.03 7.51 2.10
CA GLN A 89 7.31 7.04 0.74
C GLN A 89 6.45 7.73 -0.30
N ILE A 90 7.03 7.87 -1.49
CA ILE A 90 6.34 8.18 -2.72
C ILE A 90 6.39 6.91 -3.56
N ALA A 91 5.23 6.47 -4.05
CA ALA A 91 5.12 5.24 -4.81
C ALA A 91 4.46 5.48 -6.16
N PHE A 92 4.91 4.70 -7.14
CA PHE A 92 4.35 4.61 -8.48
C PHE A 92 3.98 3.17 -8.74
N ASP A 93 2.78 2.92 -9.24
CA ASP A 93 2.33 1.58 -9.57
C ASP A 93 1.54 1.53 -10.88
N LEU A 94 1.74 0.46 -11.63
CA LEU A 94 0.92 0.04 -12.76
C LEU A 94 0.00 -1.05 -12.25
N GLN A 95 -1.30 -0.87 -12.40
CA GLN A 95 -2.31 -1.81 -11.96
C GLN A 95 -3.06 -2.37 -13.13
N TRP A 96 -3.26 -3.69 -13.12
CA TRP A 96 -4.15 -4.40 -14.01
C TRP A 96 -5.36 -4.92 -13.24
N ARG A 97 -6.57 -4.68 -13.76
CA ARG A 97 -7.85 -5.16 -13.21
C ARG A 97 -8.43 -6.24 -14.08
N PHE A 98 -9.01 -7.23 -13.45
CA PHE A 98 -9.67 -8.34 -14.13
C PHE A 98 -11.19 -8.11 -14.10
N ASP A 99 -11.83 -8.36 -15.22
CA ASP A 99 -13.28 -8.37 -15.28
C ASP A 99 -13.81 -9.73 -14.80
N THR A 100 -14.48 -9.73 -13.68
CA THR A 100 -15.08 -10.94 -13.08
C THR A 100 -16.60 -10.85 -12.98
N GLY A 101 -17.17 -9.79 -13.58
CA GLY A 101 -18.60 -9.52 -13.52
C GLY A 101 -18.94 -8.32 -12.63
N PRO A 102 -20.23 -8.06 -12.44
CA PRO A 102 -20.68 -6.85 -11.79
C PRO A 102 -20.25 -6.78 -10.32
N GLY A 103 -19.73 -5.62 -9.93
CA GLY A 103 -19.48 -5.29 -8.53
C GLY A 103 -18.19 -5.80 -7.91
N ILE A 104 -17.41 -6.67 -8.57
CA ILE A 104 -16.17 -7.22 -8.04
C ILE A 104 -15.04 -7.05 -9.05
N ARG A 105 -13.92 -6.45 -8.63
CA ARG A 105 -12.76 -6.14 -9.47
C ARG A 105 -11.46 -6.62 -8.80
N PRO A 106 -11.03 -7.86 -9.04
CA PRO A 106 -9.70 -8.30 -8.67
C PRO A 106 -8.65 -7.51 -9.45
N TRP A 107 -7.51 -7.28 -8.82
CA TRP A 107 -6.42 -6.55 -9.46
C TRP A 107 -5.06 -7.04 -9.00
N VAL A 108 -4.08 -6.80 -9.86
CA VAL A 108 -2.66 -6.92 -9.55
C VAL A 108 -1.97 -5.61 -9.83
N SER A 109 -0.92 -5.29 -9.12
CA SER A 109 -0.08 -4.13 -9.41
C SER A 109 1.40 -4.46 -9.32
N LEU A 110 2.17 -3.75 -10.14
CA LEU A 110 3.63 -3.74 -10.10
C LEU A 110 4.07 -2.28 -10.01
N GLY A 111 5.04 -2.01 -9.15
CA GLY A 111 5.49 -0.64 -8.93
C GLY A 111 6.85 -0.52 -8.31
N MET A 112 7.18 0.72 -7.95
CA MET A 112 8.38 1.10 -7.22
C MET A 112 8.06 2.21 -6.22
N SER A 113 8.93 2.41 -5.23
CA SER A 113 8.80 3.53 -4.33
C SER A 113 10.15 4.09 -3.89
N PHE A 114 10.13 5.35 -3.48
CA PHE A 114 11.25 6.07 -2.91
C PHE A 114 10.82 6.70 -1.60
N GLY A 115 11.71 6.70 -0.62
CA GLY A 115 11.32 7.26 0.65
C GLY A 115 12.45 7.43 1.65
N THR A 116 12.05 7.72 2.87
CA THR A 116 12.92 7.83 4.03
C THR A 116 12.40 6.95 5.16
N ILE A 117 13.33 6.43 5.91
CA ILE A 117 13.08 5.75 7.18
C ILE A 117 13.83 6.52 8.25
N ASP A 118 13.13 6.94 9.27
CA ASP A 118 13.69 7.52 10.49
C ASP A 118 13.60 6.47 11.62
N LEU A 119 14.72 6.18 12.23
CA LEU A 119 14.84 5.30 13.39
C LEU A 119 15.09 6.15 14.64
N GLU A 120 14.31 5.93 15.67
CA GLU A 120 14.43 6.60 16.95
C GLU A 120 14.49 5.55 18.06
N TYR A 121 15.58 5.53 18.81
CA TYR A 121 15.75 4.68 19.98
C TYR A 121 15.27 5.42 21.21
N ASP A 122 14.34 4.82 21.96
CA ASP A 122 13.69 5.47 23.09
C ASP A 122 14.68 5.69 24.27
N ASP A 123 15.67 4.79 24.44
CA ASP A 123 16.62 4.80 25.56
C ASP A 123 17.95 5.52 25.26
N LEU A 124 18.26 5.67 24.00
CA LEU A 124 19.48 6.32 23.53
C LEU A 124 19.05 7.56 22.75
N ALA A 125 19.56 8.73 23.06
CA ALA A 125 19.30 9.94 22.27
C ALA A 125 19.84 9.79 20.81
N PHE A 126 19.69 8.61 20.22
CA PHE A 126 20.20 8.23 18.92
C PHE A 126 19.06 8.22 17.89
N ARG A 127 19.27 8.99 16.83
CA ARG A 127 18.40 9.03 15.66
C ARG A 127 19.21 8.70 14.43
N ALA A 128 18.70 7.84 13.60
CA ALA A 128 19.28 7.55 12.30
C ALA A 128 18.23 7.74 11.21
N SER A 129 18.63 8.32 10.11
CA SER A 129 17.79 8.44 8.91
C SER A 129 18.41 7.67 7.77
N ALA A 130 17.58 7.01 6.98
CA ALA A 130 18.00 6.27 5.81
C ALA A 130 17.12 6.60 4.61
N HIS A 131 17.69 6.59 3.42
CA HIS A 131 16.94 6.62 2.18
C HIS A 131 16.60 5.20 1.74
N THR A 132 15.38 5.00 1.25
CA THR A 132 14.92 3.70 0.77
C THR A 132 14.49 3.79 -0.68
N VAL A 133 14.80 2.76 -1.43
CA VAL A 133 14.33 2.57 -2.80
C VAL A 133 13.76 1.16 -2.90
N ASP A 134 12.44 1.04 -3.00
CA ASP A 134 11.81 -0.23 -3.35
C ASP A 134 11.77 -0.33 -4.87
N PHE A 135 12.61 -1.17 -5.45
CA PHE A 135 12.71 -1.37 -6.89
C PHE A 135 11.63 -2.32 -7.43
N ALA A 136 10.98 -3.09 -6.57
CA ALA A 136 9.86 -3.95 -6.92
C ALA A 136 8.80 -3.93 -5.81
N ARG A 137 7.60 -3.51 -6.17
CA ARG A 137 6.41 -3.55 -5.32
C ARG A 137 5.34 -4.33 -6.04
N LEU A 138 4.89 -5.42 -5.46
CA LEU A 138 3.82 -6.26 -5.97
C LEU A 138 2.60 -6.12 -5.09
N GLY A 139 1.46 -5.82 -5.69
CA GLY A 139 0.18 -5.72 -4.98
C GLY A 139 -0.87 -6.64 -5.58
N LEU A 140 -1.71 -7.18 -4.73
CA LEU A 140 -2.88 -7.97 -5.08
C LEU A 140 -4.06 -7.47 -4.25
N GLY A 141 -5.25 -7.43 -4.84
CA GLY A 141 -6.44 -7.06 -4.09
C GLY A 141 -7.73 -7.27 -4.86
N VAL A 142 -8.81 -6.97 -4.20
CA VAL A 142 -10.16 -7.03 -4.77
C VAL A 142 -10.90 -5.77 -4.38
N ASP A 143 -11.45 -5.08 -5.36
CA ASP A 143 -12.33 -3.93 -5.14
C ASP A 143 -13.79 -4.36 -5.27
N PHE A 144 -14.59 -4.01 -4.30
CA PHE A 144 -16.03 -4.13 -4.32
C PHE A 144 -16.61 -2.77 -4.69
N LEU A 145 -17.35 -2.72 -5.79
CA LEU A 145 -17.98 -1.48 -6.25
C LEU A 145 -19.22 -1.20 -5.39
N VAL A 146 -19.25 -0.02 -4.79
CA VAL A 146 -20.36 0.46 -3.96
C VAL A 146 -21.03 1.63 -4.69
N GLY A 147 -22.09 1.31 -5.45
CA GLY A 147 -22.72 2.29 -6.33
C GLY A 147 -21.85 2.64 -7.52
N ARG A 148 -22.01 3.89 -8.02
CA ARG A 148 -21.41 4.31 -9.29
C ARG A 148 -19.97 4.78 -9.16
N PHE A 149 -19.61 5.42 -8.05
CA PHE A 149 -18.37 6.19 -7.92
C PHE A 149 -17.40 5.66 -6.86
N LEU A 150 -17.82 4.70 -6.04
CA LEU A 150 -17.06 4.23 -4.90
C LEU A 150 -16.64 2.78 -5.08
N ALA A 151 -15.40 2.49 -4.76
CA ALA A 151 -14.89 1.14 -4.61
C ALA A 151 -14.16 1.00 -3.27
N ILE A 152 -14.32 -0.14 -2.62
CA ILE A 152 -13.63 -0.47 -1.36
C ILE A 152 -13.14 -1.90 -1.42
N GLY A 153 -11.95 -2.17 -0.92
CA GLY A 153 -11.47 -3.54 -0.96
C GLY A 153 -10.19 -3.82 -0.17
N PRO A 154 -10.01 -5.09 0.22
CA PRO A 154 -8.78 -5.55 0.84
C PRO A 154 -7.66 -5.65 -0.17
N PHE A 155 -6.44 -5.53 0.34
CA PHE A 155 -5.24 -5.76 -0.45
C PHE A 155 -4.12 -6.37 0.39
N VAL A 156 -3.19 -7.02 -0.31
CA VAL A 156 -1.89 -7.44 0.19
C VAL A 156 -0.84 -6.85 -0.74
N ARG A 157 0.26 -6.37 -0.19
CA ARG A 157 1.37 -5.81 -0.96
C ARG A 157 2.70 -6.21 -0.35
N GLY A 158 3.60 -6.73 -1.17
CA GLY A 158 5.00 -6.96 -0.83
C GLY A 158 5.92 -5.98 -1.54
N SER A 159 7.02 -5.59 -0.92
CA SER A 159 8.08 -4.83 -1.57
C SER A 159 9.45 -5.43 -1.33
N LEU A 160 10.31 -5.27 -2.33
CA LEU A 160 11.73 -5.58 -2.31
C LEU A 160 12.50 -4.29 -2.59
N GLY A 161 13.42 -3.94 -1.72
CA GLY A 161 14.13 -2.68 -1.84
C GLY A 161 15.53 -2.69 -1.27
N HIS A 162 16.20 -1.55 -1.37
CA HIS A 162 17.48 -1.26 -0.74
C HIS A 162 17.37 -0.04 0.15
N THR A 163 18.12 -0.08 1.24
CA THR A 163 18.21 1.03 2.19
C THR A 163 19.65 1.52 2.25
N HIS A 164 19.84 2.81 2.05
CA HIS A 164 21.12 3.49 2.22
C HIS A 164 21.07 4.31 3.51
N LEU A 165 21.88 3.93 4.49
CA LEU A 165 22.01 4.70 5.73
C LEU A 165 22.74 6.00 5.41
N ALA A 166 22.09 7.12 5.64
CA ALA A 166 22.76 8.41 5.72
C ALA A 166 23.30 8.52 7.15
N ALA A 167 24.61 8.35 7.32
CA ALA A 167 25.24 8.49 8.63
C ALA A 167 25.12 9.93 9.13
N ALA A 168 24.65 10.07 10.36
CA ALA A 168 24.93 11.26 11.14
C ALA A 168 26.42 11.21 11.57
N ASP A 169 27.19 12.18 11.17
CA ASP A 169 28.48 12.62 11.71
C ASP A 169 29.75 11.76 11.56
N ASP A 170 29.70 10.53 11.03
CA ASP A 170 30.91 9.77 10.70
C ASP A 170 30.70 9.01 9.39
N PRO A 171 31.63 9.06 8.40
CA PRO A 171 31.43 8.33 7.16
C PRO A 171 31.58 6.83 7.44
N PRO A 172 30.51 6.05 7.45
CA PRO A 172 30.72 4.63 7.49
C PRO A 172 31.18 4.20 6.10
N GLU A 173 32.33 3.62 6.02
CA GLU A 173 32.81 2.82 4.89
C GLU A 173 31.97 1.55 4.65
N ALA A 174 30.78 1.51 5.19
CA ALA A 174 29.87 0.42 4.99
C ALA A 174 28.65 0.91 4.16
N ASP A 175 28.83 0.96 2.85
CA ASP A 175 27.71 0.80 1.91
C ASP A 175 27.16 -0.60 2.04
N THR A 176 26.54 -0.86 3.18
CA THR A 176 25.77 -2.06 3.39
C THR A 176 24.40 -1.82 2.77
N GLY A 177 24.34 -1.84 1.44
CA GLY A 177 23.09 -1.95 0.70
C GLY A 177 22.36 -3.19 1.18
N ARG A 178 21.48 -3.03 2.15
CA ARG A 178 20.71 -4.13 2.72
C ARG A 178 19.35 -4.16 2.07
N SER A 179 18.88 -5.35 1.73
CA SER A 179 17.53 -5.54 1.22
C SER A 179 16.52 -5.13 2.29
N LEU A 180 15.55 -4.34 1.90
CA LEU A 180 14.42 -3.99 2.73
C LEU A 180 13.19 -4.67 2.16
N ASP A 181 12.76 -5.73 2.81
CA ASP A 181 11.57 -6.46 2.40
C ASP A 181 10.42 -6.06 3.31
N SER A 182 9.26 -5.80 2.74
CA SER A 182 8.07 -5.49 3.53
C SER A 182 6.83 -6.21 3.00
N LEU A 183 5.90 -6.46 3.91
CA LEU A 183 4.58 -6.98 3.61
C LEU A 183 3.54 -6.10 4.29
N ASP A 184 2.59 -5.61 3.53
CA ASP A 184 1.45 -4.82 4.00
C ASP A 184 0.14 -5.55 3.71
N VAL A 185 -0.76 -5.59 4.67
CA VAL A 185 -2.14 -6.07 4.51
C VAL A 185 -3.09 -4.97 4.94
N GLY A 186 -4.05 -4.63 4.10
CA GLY A 186 -4.89 -3.47 4.40
C GLY A 186 -6.18 -3.39 3.61
N VAL A 187 -6.79 -2.22 3.71
CA VAL A 187 -8.00 -1.85 2.98
C VAL A 187 -7.74 -0.53 2.24
N ARG A 188 -8.28 -0.44 1.04
CA ARG A 188 -8.31 0.80 0.25
C ARG A 188 -9.73 1.23 -0.07
N VAL A 189 -9.90 2.53 -0.25
CA VAL A 189 -11.12 3.17 -0.73
C VAL A 189 -10.76 4.00 -1.93
N LEU A 190 -11.51 3.90 -3.02
CA LEU A 190 -11.32 4.65 -4.26
C LEU A 190 -12.61 5.37 -4.62
N ILE A 191 -12.48 6.59 -5.11
CA ILE A 191 -13.56 7.38 -5.71
C ILE A 191 -13.16 7.64 -7.16
N GLY A 192 -13.97 7.19 -8.10
CA GLY A 192 -13.75 7.35 -9.55
C GLY A 192 -14.54 8.52 -10.13
N PHE A 193 -13.98 9.14 -11.18
CA PHE A 193 -14.56 10.26 -11.92
C PHE A 193 -14.48 10.04 -13.42
#